data_42e4778e108a592e506e7420c61c32af
#
_entry.id   42e4778e108a592e506e7420c61c32af
#
_cell.length_a   1.000
_cell.length_b   1.000
_cell.length_c   1.000
_cell.angle_alpha   90.00
_cell.angle_beta   90.00
_cell.angle_gamma   90.00
#
_symmetry.space_group_name_H-M   'P 1'
#
loop_
_entity.id
_entity.type
_entity.pdbx_description
1 polymer ?
#
loop_
_entity_poly.entity_id
_entity_poly.type
_entity_poly.pdbx_seq_one_letter_code
_entity_poly.pdbx_strand_id
1 'polypeptide(L)'
;MMHNTHFMFWAARSIGKTWLVALFCVCRAILYPGSKICVASSTRTQANEVLSKIVDDFMKEHEWGSENLKREISYYTVGNNKAVIEFYNGSWIKVVTASDSGRGNRANVLVLDEFRMLDKDTINTVLKRFLGTARQPTYLTKAEYKGRPELLETNIEMYMSSAWFKSHWSFDKSKAYTFNLLGGRDNYFVCALPYQIAIKENLKKRIEIEDEMSEADFDQTTFDMEMGCMPFGDTDGAFFTFDDISNRRKLKTAIYNPSIINNKNLKIPDLVPNERRILSVDIALMASKKQNNDASAIVINSAIPTNNDNYTSNIIYMENHEGLTTDELALVVRRLYDMYKCTDLVVDTNGVGLSVFDMLIQDMIDPTTGELYPALSCCNDKAMAERCKVDNAPKVIWSIKASASFNNEICTLLRSGFQNGKINLLVSEFEAEEILKDKIKGFAKMPAYEQMPYKLPYIQTTLLVYELINLEYEIKGTNVKITEKSGMRKDRYSSLAYNYWVQCQLEREMLRKQKTGFNASDYASKLRRLNQRPTTY
;
A
#
# COMPACT_ATOMS: atom_id res chain seq x y z
N MET A 1 -28.01 12.99 3.75
CA MET A 1 -28.70 11.74 3.37
C MET A 1 -30.17 11.95 2.96
N MET A 2 -31.00 12.55 3.77
CA MET A 2 -32.45 12.64 3.50
C MET A 2 -32.82 13.55 2.31
N HIS A 3 -32.03 14.57 2.02
CA HIS A 3 -32.31 15.57 0.97
C HIS A 3 -31.65 15.28 -0.37
N ASN A 4 -30.63 14.42 -0.39
CA ASN A 4 -29.86 14.14 -1.61
C ASN A 4 -30.35 12.86 -2.25
N THR A 5 -30.46 12.85 -3.57
CA THR A 5 -30.84 11.66 -4.33
C THR A 5 -29.63 10.85 -4.77
N HIS A 6 -28.45 11.46 -4.82
CA HIS A 6 -27.18 10.84 -5.15
C HIS A 6 -26.20 11.08 -4.02
N PHE A 7 -25.96 10.07 -3.22
CA PHE A 7 -25.12 10.15 -2.03
C PHE A 7 -23.93 9.20 -2.15
N MET A 8 -22.73 9.72 -1.92
CA MET A 8 -21.50 8.93 -1.85
C MET A 8 -20.77 9.18 -0.53
N PHE A 9 -20.43 8.09 0.14
CA PHE A 9 -19.80 8.12 1.45
C PHE A 9 -18.56 7.24 1.48
N TRP A 10 -17.39 7.88 1.50
CA TRP A 10 -16.15 7.23 1.81
C TRP A 10 -15.84 7.40 3.29
N ALA A 11 -15.53 6.32 3.97
CA ALA A 11 -15.30 6.39 5.39
C ALA A 11 -14.31 5.32 5.86
N ALA A 12 -13.53 5.69 6.86
CA ALA A 12 -12.63 4.77 7.55
C ALA A 12 -13.38 3.54 8.09
N ARG A 13 -12.68 2.44 8.25
CA ARG A 13 -13.21 1.28 8.96
C ARG A 13 -13.59 1.66 10.39
N SER A 14 -14.66 1.05 10.88
CA SER A 14 -15.15 1.23 12.26
C SER A 14 -15.61 2.65 12.64
N ILE A 15 -15.85 3.55 11.67
CA ILE A 15 -16.41 4.89 11.92
C ILE A 15 -17.95 4.88 12.01
N GLY A 16 -18.59 3.72 11.89
CA GLY A 16 -20.04 3.60 11.99
C GLY A 16 -20.80 3.74 10.68
N LYS A 17 -20.19 3.49 9.50
CA LYS A 17 -20.86 3.52 8.19
C LYS A 17 -22.20 2.76 8.20
N THR A 18 -22.14 1.48 8.52
CA THR A 18 -23.30 0.58 8.52
C THR A 18 -24.38 1.03 9.49
N TRP A 19 -23.99 1.55 10.66
CA TRP A 19 -24.92 2.10 11.65
C TRP A 19 -25.65 3.34 11.13
N LEU A 20 -24.93 4.29 10.53
CA LEU A 20 -25.54 5.50 9.92
C LEU A 20 -26.51 5.16 8.80
N VAL A 21 -26.22 4.14 8.03
CA VAL A 21 -27.08 3.66 6.96
C VAL A 21 -28.33 2.96 7.50
N ALA A 22 -28.15 2.13 8.52
CA ALA A 22 -29.27 1.52 9.21
C ALA A 22 -30.22 2.59 9.76
N LEU A 23 -29.68 3.64 10.40
CA LEU A 23 -30.45 4.77 10.88
C LEU A 23 -31.16 5.52 9.73
N PHE A 24 -30.46 5.80 8.63
CA PHE A 24 -31.06 6.40 7.44
C PHE A 24 -32.23 5.56 6.91
N CYS A 25 -32.05 4.24 6.78
CA CYS A 25 -33.07 3.34 6.27
C CYS A 25 -34.35 3.36 7.15
N VAL A 26 -34.17 3.33 8.47
CA VAL A 26 -35.28 3.42 9.44
C VAL A 26 -36.01 4.77 9.34
N CYS A 27 -35.25 5.86 9.41
CA CYS A 27 -35.83 7.20 9.30
C CYS A 27 -36.57 7.40 7.97
N ARG A 28 -35.98 6.92 6.87
CA ARG A 28 -36.64 6.99 5.55
C ARG A 28 -37.90 6.15 5.49
N ALA A 29 -37.90 4.94 6.04
CA ALA A 29 -39.05 4.05 6.05
C ALA A 29 -40.21 4.62 6.87
N ILE A 30 -39.93 5.25 8.01
CA ILE A 30 -40.97 5.80 8.90
C ILE A 30 -41.49 7.14 8.36
N LEU A 31 -40.60 8.09 8.07
CA LEU A 31 -40.98 9.46 7.70
C LEU A 31 -41.56 9.57 6.28
N TYR A 32 -41.26 8.59 5.43
CA TYR A 32 -41.72 8.56 4.03
C TYR A 32 -42.50 7.26 3.75
N PRO A 33 -43.78 7.19 4.13
CA PRO A 33 -44.62 5.98 3.97
C PRO A 33 -44.57 5.41 2.56
N GLY A 34 -44.51 4.09 2.44
CA GLY A 34 -44.37 3.40 1.16
C GLY A 34 -42.98 3.41 0.57
N SER A 35 -41.95 3.76 1.35
CA SER A 35 -40.54 3.66 0.94
C SER A 35 -40.13 2.21 0.75
N LYS A 36 -39.51 1.93 -0.39
CA LYS A 36 -39.02 0.60 -0.78
C LYS A 36 -37.50 0.66 -0.89
N ILE A 37 -36.82 0.13 0.11
CA ILE A 37 -35.36 0.27 0.27
C ILE A 37 -34.68 -1.07 -0.03
N CYS A 38 -33.86 -1.14 -1.06
CA CYS A 38 -32.97 -2.26 -1.34
C CYS A 38 -31.56 -1.97 -0.82
N VAL A 39 -31.00 -2.90 -0.05
CA VAL A 39 -29.61 -2.89 0.42
C VAL A 39 -28.87 -4.00 -0.30
N ALA A 40 -27.77 -3.67 -0.97
CA ALA A 40 -26.92 -4.62 -1.67
C ALA A 40 -25.45 -4.46 -1.25
N SER A 41 -24.74 -5.56 -1.18
CA SER A 41 -23.28 -5.63 -0.98
C SER A 41 -22.72 -6.79 -1.79
N SER A 42 -21.38 -6.98 -1.76
CA SER A 42 -20.71 -8.08 -2.46
C SER A 42 -21.19 -9.46 -1.98
N THR A 43 -21.48 -9.58 -0.71
CA THR A 43 -22.06 -10.79 -0.11
C THR A 43 -23.37 -10.48 0.63
N ARG A 44 -24.25 -11.49 0.70
CA ARG A 44 -25.49 -11.37 1.47
C ARG A 44 -25.24 -11.11 2.95
N THR A 45 -24.22 -11.75 3.52
CA THR A 45 -23.85 -11.57 4.93
C THR A 45 -23.51 -10.12 5.25
N GLN A 46 -22.70 -9.47 4.43
CA GLN A 46 -22.38 -8.05 4.59
C GLN A 46 -23.63 -7.16 4.45
N ALA A 47 -24.47 -7.41 3.45
CA ALA A 47 -25.72 -6.63 3.30
C ALA A 47 -26.69 -6.86 4.47
N ASN A 48 -26.72 -8.05 5.05
CA ASN A 48 -27.51 -8.36 6.24
C ASN A 48 -27.08 -7.57 7.47
N GLU A 49 -25.82 -7.16 7.58
CA GLU A 49 -25.33 -6.36 8.72
C GLU A 49 -26.14 -5.07 8.92
N VAL A 50 -26.60 -4.43 7.83
CA VAL A 50 -27.44 -3.24 7.92
C VAL A 50 -28.76 -3.55 8.64
N LEU A 51 -29.42 -4.67 8.28
CA LEU A 51 -30.67 -5.06 8.91
C LEU A 51 -30.45 -5.59 10.33
N SER A 52 -29.34 -6.31 10.55
CA SER A 52 -28.95 -6.76 11.90
C SER A 52 -28.77 -5.58 12.84
N LYS A 53 -28.13 -4.48 12.38
CA LYS A 53 -28.01 -3.26 13.18
C LYS A 53 -29.37 -2.68 13.57
N ILE A 54 -30.35 -2.70 12.66
CA ILE A 54 -31.72 -2.24 12.97
C ILE A 54 -32.34 -3.11 14.06
N VAL A 55 -32.24 -4.43 13.93
CA VAL A 55 -32.86 -5.38 14.88
C VAL A 55 -32.11 -5.39 16.20
N ASP A 56 -30.77 -5.44 16.16
CA ASP A 56 -29.95 -5.65 17.33
C ASP A 56 -29.72 -4.36 18.12
N ASP A 57 -29.48 -3.22 17.46
CA ASP A 57 -29.16 -1.96 18.13
C ASP A 57 -30.39 -1.08 18.35
N PHE A 58 -31.36 -1.03 17.38
CA PHE A 58 -32.46 -0.08 17.44
C PHE A 58 -33.76 -0.65 17.99
N MET A 59 -33.99 -1.98 17.88
CA MET A 59 -35.24 -2.63 18.31
C MET A 59 -35.15 -3.35 19.64
N LYS A 60 -33.96 -3.79 20.09
CA LYS A 60 -33.81 -4.51 21.36
C LYS A 60 -33.97 -3.57 22.55
N GLU A 61 -34.24 -4.18 23.72
CA GLU A 61 -34.18 -3.51 25.02
C GLU A 61 -32.72 -3.20 25.40
N HIS A 62 -32.13 -2.35 24.60
CA HIS A 62 -30.79 -1.86 24.82
C HIS A 62 -30.88 -0.37 25.22
N GLU A 63 -29.82 0.17 25.81
CA GLU A 63 -29.73 1.58 26.20
C GLU A 63 -30.14 2.54 25.07
N TRP A 64 -29.98 2.13 23.81
CA TRP A 64 -30.31 2.87 22.59
C TRP A 64 -31.54 2.32 21.84
N GLY A 65 -32.16 1.24 22.33
CA GLY A 65 -33.30 0.62 21.67
C GLY A 65 -34.61 1.42 21.88
N SER A 66 -35.46 1.44 20.87
CA SER A 66 -36.73 2.16 20.90
C SER A 66 -37.93 1.22 20.82
N GLU A 67 -38.76 1.20 21.87
CA GLU A 67 -40.07 0.54 21.87
C GLU A 67 -41.00 1.09 20.76
N ASN A 68 -40.90 2.39 20.46
CA ASN A 68 -41.71 3.00 19.41
C ASN A 68 -41.32 2.45 18.03
N LEU A 69 -40.04 2.15 17.78
CA LEU A 69 -39.63 1.54 16.53
C LEU A 69 -40.25 0.13 16.37
N LYS A 70 -40.32 -0.67 17.45
CA LYS A 70 -40.98 -1.99 17.42
C LYS A 70 -42.45 -1.89 17.00
N ARG A 71 -43.13 -0.81 17.40
CA ARG A 71 -44.56 -0.58 17.07
C ARG A 71 -44.76 -0.20 15.60
N GLU A 72 -43.75 0.36 14.93
CA GLU A 72 -43.81 0.71 13.51
C GLU A 72 -43.56 -0.50 12.58
N ILE A 73 -42.96 -1.58 13.09
CA ILE A 73 -42.53 -2.75 12.32
C ILE A 73 -43.63 -3.83 12.40
N SER A 74 -44.16 -4.24 11.24
CA SER A 74 -45.16 -5.29 11.12
C SER A 74 -44.57 -6.70 11.04
N TYR A 75 -43.39 -6.83 10.40
CA TYR A 75 -42.70 -8.11 10.22
C TYR A 75 -41.22 -7.89 10.00
N TYR A 76 -40.40 -8.78 10.53
CA TYR A 76 -38.96 -8.80 10.20
C TYR A 76 -38.38 -10.22 10.22
N THR A 77 -37.40 -10.43 9.38
CA THR A 77 -36.54 -11.61 9.39
C THR A 77 -35.15 -11.23 8.86
N VAL A 78 -34.10 -11.67 9.55
CA VAL A 78 -32.71 -11.46 9.13
C VAL A 78 -32.03 -12.81 9.09
N GLY A 79 -31.98 -13.42 7.92
CA GLY A 79 -31.41 -14.76 7.73
C GLY A 79 -30.72 -14.88 6.37
N ASN A 80 -30.01 -16.01 6.20
CA ASN A 80 -29.21 -16.25 4.99
C ASN A 80 -30.06 -16.37 3.72
N ASN A 81 -31.29 -16.85 3.82
CA ASN A 81 -32.17 -17.04 2.66
C ASN A 81 -33.07 -15.81 2.39
N LYS A 82 -33.48 -15.12 3.43
CA LYS A 82 -34.33 -13.94 3.34
C LYS A 82 -33.96 -12.95 4.45
N ALA A 83 -33.79 -11.69 4.09
CA ALA A 83 -33.63 -10.60 5.04
C ALA A 83 -34.52 -9.43 4.61
N VAL A 84 -35.50 -9.10 5.44
CA VAL A 84 -36.47 -8.04 5.19
C VAL A 84 -37.01 -7.51 6.52
N ILE A 85 -37.29 -6.20 6.55
CA ILE A 85 -38.04 -5.51 7.60
C ILE A 85 -39.22 -4.79 6.92
N GLU A 86 -40.44 -5.06 7.34
CA GLU A 86 -41.66 -4.49 6.80
C GLU A 86 -42.35 -3.61 7.86
N PHE A 87 -42.87 -2.46 7.44
CA PHE A 87 -43.48 -1.47 8.30
C PHE A 87 -45.00 -1.40 8.05
N TYR A 88 -45.77 -1.07 9.09
CA TYR A 88 -47.24 -0.91 8.97
C TYR A 88 -47.65 0.16 7.96
N ASN A 89 -46.80 1.16 7.70
CA ASN A 89 -47.03 2.22 6.72
C ASN A 89 -46.78 1.81 5.25
N GLY A 90 -46.52 0.52 4.99
CA GLY A 90 -46.27 -0.03 3.66
C GLY A 90 -44.82 0.12 3.16
N SER A 91 -43.94 0.67 4.00
CA SER A 91 -42.48 0.71 3.70
C SER A 91 -41.86 -0.65 3.97
N TRP A 92 -40.71 -0.91 3.32
CA TRP A 92 -39.89 -2.07 3.62
C TRP A 92 -38.40 -1.82 3.34
N ILE A 93 -37.54 -2.56 4.04
CA ILE A 93 -36.08 -2.61 3.83
C ILE A 93 -35.75 -4.06 3.52
N LYS A 94 -35.10 -4.33 2.38
CA LYS A 94 -34.82 -5.69 1.90
C LYS A 94 -33.37 -5.80 1.44
N VAL A 95 -32.69 -6.88 1.84
CA VAL A 95 -31.39 -7.25 1.29
C VAL A 95 -31.58 -7.93 -0.06
N VAL A 96 -30.80 -7.50 -1.04
CA VAL A 96 -30.75 -8.06 -2.38
C VAL A 96 -29.31 -8.38 -2.75
N THR A 97 -29.11 -9.43 -3.53
CA THR A 97 -27.79 -9.79 -4.09
C THR A 97 -27.82 -9.69 -5.61
N ALA A 98 -26.65 -9.61 -6.21
CA ALA A 98 -26.50 -9.57 -7.67
C ALA A 98 -27.05 -10.83 -8.36
N SER A 99 -27.02 -11.96 -7.66
CA SER A 99 -27.53 -13.25 -8.13
C SER A 99 -29.04 -13.44 -7.92
N ASP A 100 -29.65 -12.63 -7.05
CA ASP A 100 -31.09 -12.68 -6.92
C ASP A 100 -31.69 -12.28 -8.27
N SER A 101 -32.46 -13.16 -8.88
CA SER A 101 -33.18 -12.94 -10.13
C SER A 101 -34.22 -11.80 -9.97
N GLY A 102 -33.74 -10.71 -9.42
CA GLY A 102 -34.44 -9.59 -8.84
C GLY A 102 -35.13 -8.66 -9.83
N ARG A 103 -35.40 -9.13 -11.05
CA ARG A 103 -36.18 -8.38 -12.03
C ARG A 103 -37.61 -8.02 -11.53
N GLY A 104 -38.03 -8.59 -10.39
CA GLY A 104 -39.28 -8.28 -9.71
C GLY A 104 -39.19 -7.31 -8.52
N ASN A 105 -38.01 -6.97 -8.02
CA ASN A 105 -37.90 -6.07 -6.88
C ASN A 105 -37.88 -4.60 -7.35
N ARG A 106 -39.00 -3.91 -7.17
CA ARG A 106 -39.09 -2.47 -7.44
C ARG A 106 -38.83 -1.69 -6.17
N ALA A 107 -37.81 -0.85 -6.19
CA ALA A 107 -37.40 0.01 -5.09
C ALA A 107 -37.39 1.48 -5.50
N ASN A 108 -37.38 2.37 -4.54
CA ASN A 108 -37.18 3.80 -4.73
C ASN A 108 -35.92 4.31 -4.01
N VAL A 109 -35.28 3.46 -3.21
CA VAL A 109 -33.98 3.71 -2.60
C VAL A 109 -33.10 2.48 -2.82
N LEU A 110 -31.90 2.71 -3.35
CA LEU A 110 -30.86 1.69 -3.52
C LEU A 110 -29.63 2.10 -2.68
N VAL A 111 -29.27 1.24 -1.74
CA VAL A 111 -28.08 1.37 -0.90
C VAL A 111 -27.08 0.32 -1.34
N LEU A 112 -25.88 0.74 -1.74
CA LEU A 112 -24.77 -0.10 -2.17
C LEU A 112 -23.66 -0.01 -1.14
N ASP A 113 -23.61 -0.98 -0.23
CA ASP A 113 -22.59 -1.09 0.80
C ASP A 113 -21.36 -1.83 0.26
N GLU A 114 -20.17 -1.35 0.61
CA GLU A 114 -18.89 -1.78 0.05
C GLU A 114 -18.92 -1.86 -1.49
N PHE A 115 -19.45 -0.81 -2.14
CA PHE A 115 -19.71 -0.80 -3.57
C PHE A 115 -18.49 -1.04 -4.44
N ARG A 116 -17.29 -0.76 -3.94
CA ARG A 116 -16.02 -1.06 -4.62
C ARG A 116 -15.82 -2.56 -4.89
N MET A 117 -16.44 -3.41 -4.08
CA MET A 117 -16.36 -4.88 -4.20
C MET A 117 -17.45 -5.44 -5.14
N LEU A 118 -18.36 -4.61 -5.61
CA LEU A 118 -19.39 -4.98 -6.56
C LEU A 118 -18.90 -4.78 -7.99
N ASP A 119 -19.34 -5.66 -8.88
CA ASP A 119 -19.07 -5.49 -10.31
C ASP A 119 -19.86 -4.31 -10.88
N LYS A 120 -19.21 -3.45 -11.66
CA LYS A 120 -19.79 -2.25 -12.28
C LYS A 120 -20.97 -2.58 -13.18
N ASP A 121 -20.86 -3.64 -13.98
CA ASP A 121 -21.90 -4.04 -14.92
C ASP A 121 -23.11 -4.60 -14.19
N THR A 122 -22.90 -5.35 -13.12
CA THR A 122 -23.96 -5.83 -12.23
C THR A 122 -24.73 -4.67 -11.60
N ILE A 123 -24.05 -3.63 -11.11
CA ILE A 123 -24.73 -2.44 -10.59
C ILE A 123 -25.58 -1.79 -11.67
N ASN A 124 -25.04 -1.58 -12.87
CA ASN A 124 -25.73 -0.85 -13.94
C ASN A 124 -26.86 -1.67 -14.59
N THR A 125 -26.69 -2.98 -14.77
CA THR A 125 -27.62 -3.83 -15.50
C THR A 125 -28.68 -4.50 -14.63
N VAL A 126 -28.38 -4.73 -13.35
CA VAL A 126 -29.26 -5.42 -12.40
C VAL A 126 -29.77 -4.48 -11.31
N LEU A 127 -28.87 -4.00 -10.44
CA LEU A 127 -29.25 -3.31 -9.20
C LEU A 127 -29.96 -1.96 -9.47
N LYS A 128 -29.45 -1.17 -10.38
CA LYS A 128 -30.10 0.10 -10.78
C LYS A 128 -31.45 -0.08 -11.44
N ARG A 129 -31.72 -1.25 -12.03
CA ARG A 129 -33.06 -1.53 -12.64
C ARG A 129 -34.13 -1.71 -11.59
N PHE A 130 -33.78 -1.91 -10.31
CA PHE A 130 -34.78 -1.86 -9.24
C PHE A 130 -35.40 -0.48 -9.06
N LEU A 131 -34.68 0.59 -9.38
CA LEU A 131 -35.12 1.97 -9.29
C LEU A 131 -36.07 2.38 -10.44
N GLY A 132 -36.97 1.48 -10.83
CA GLY A 132 -37.85 1.70 -11.96
C GLY A 132 -39.08 2.59 -11.66
N THR A 133 -39.40 2.84 -10.39
CA THR A 133 -40.60 3.59 -10.01
C THR A 133 -40.30 4.44 -8.78
N ALA A 134 -40.47 5.75 -8.90
CA ALA A 134 -40.38 6.66 -7.76
C ALA A 134 -41.51 6.41 -6.76
N ARG A 135 -41.27 6.76 -5.50
CA ARG A 135 -42.32 6.69 -4.47
C ARG A 135 -43.46 7.62 -4.85
N GLN A 136 -44.68 7.13 -4.69
CA GLN A 136 -45.90 7.91 -4.93
C GLN A 136 -46.60 8.17 -3.60
N PRO A 137 -46.38 9.31 -2.96
CA PRO A 137 -47.05 9.64 -1.71
C PRO A 137 -48.54 9.85 -1.90
N THR A 138 -49.32 9.42 -0.91
CA THR A 138 -50.79 9.45 -0.96
C THR A 138 -51.37 10.85 -1.19
N TYR A 139 -50.70 11.92 -0.74
CA TYR A 139 -51.15 13.29 -0.95
C TYR A 139 -51.19 13.68 -2.44
N LEU A 140 -50.39 13.05 -3.33
CA LEU A 140 -50.45 13.31 -4.77
C LEU A 140 -51.74 12.86 -5.44
N THR A 141 -52.59 12.07 -4.75
CA THR A 141 -53.90 11.69 -5.24
C THR A 141 -54.94 12.80 -5.06
N LYS A 142 -54.67 13.78 -4.17
CA LYS A 142 -55.55 14.91 -3.93
C LYS A 142 -55.54 15.88 -5.10
N ALA A 143 -56.69 16.44 -5.45
CA ALA A 143 -56.84 17.33 -6.61
C ALA A 143 -55.92 18.55 -6.57
N GLU A 144 -55.63 19.11 -5.38
CA GLU A 144 -54.80 20.29 -5.15
C GLU A 144 -53.30 20.05 -5.45
N TYR A 145 -52.84 18.78 -5.40
CA TYR A 145 -51.44 18.41 -5.65
C TYR A 145 -51.23 17.63 -6.95
N LYS A 146 -52.31 17.29 -7.63
CA LYS A 146 -52.26 16.52 -8.86
C LYS A 146 -51.60 17.34 -9.98
N GLY A 147 -50.60 16.74 -10.62
CA GLY A 147 -49.91 17.35 -11.76
C GLY A 147 -48.85 18.39 -11.40
N ARG A 148 -48.41 18.46 -10.14
CA ARG A 148 -47.29 19.33 -9.70
C ARG A 148 -45.96 18.59 -9.78
N PRO A 149 -45.08 18.88 -10.77
CA PRO A 149 -43.80 18.17 -10.96
C PRO A 149 -42.86 18.35 -9.78
N GLU A 150 -42.90 19.48 -9.09
CA GLU A 150 -42.08 19.81 -7.92
C GLU A 150 -42.31 18.91 -6.71
N LEU A 151 -43.46 18.24 -6.67
CA LEU A 151 -43.85 17.31 -5.59
C LEU A 151 -43.48 15.85 -5.93
N LEU A 152 -43.01 15.58 -7.14
CA LEU A 152 -42.58 14.24 -7.54
C LEU A 152 -41.24 13.92 -6.94
N GLU A 153 -41.15 12.82 -6.23
CA GLU A 153 -39.87 12.34 -5.71
C GLU A 153 -39.05 11.66 -6.80
N THR A 154 -37.75 11.79 -6.68
CA THR A 154 -36.77 11.03 -7.47
C THR A 154 -36.22 9.87 -6.66
N ASN A 155 -35.80 8.81 -7.34
CA ASN A 155 -35.18 7.66 -6.68
C ASN A 155 -33.81 8.05 -6.08
N ILE A 156 -33.44 7.35 -5.02
CA ILE A 156 -32.21 7.61 -4.27
C ILE A 156 -31.18 6.51 -4.55
N GLU A 157 -29.95 6.89 -4.88
CA GLU A 157 -28.79 6.02 -4.97
C GLU A 157 -27.76 6.41 -3.91
N MET A 158 -27.37 5.44 -3.08
CA MET A 158 -26.35 5.62 -2.05
C MET A 158 -25.19 4.65 -2.26
N TYR A 159 -23.99 5.18 -2.34
CA TYR A 159 -22.74 4.44 -2.50
C TYR A 159 -21.90 4.61 -1.27
N MET A 160 -21.49 3.51 -0.65
CA MET A 160 -20.67 3.54 0.57
C MET A 160 -19.55 2.54 0.48
N SER A 161 -18.34 2.97 0.82
CA SER A 161 -17.16 2.12 0.92
C SER A 161 -16.02 2.86 1.60
N SER A 162 -14.90 2.19 1.85
CA SER A 162 -13.60 2.85 1.97
C SER A 162 -13.02 3.16 0.59
N ALA A 163 -11.95 3.96 0.54
CA ALA A 163 -11.28 4.29 -0.71
C ALA A 163 -10.60 3.05 -1.33
N TRP A 164 -10.28 3.14 -2.60
CA TRP A 164 -9.66 2.07 -3.37
C TRP A 164 -8.66 2.64 -4.39
N PHE A 165 -8.21 1.81 -5.33
CA PHE A 165 -7.28 2.24 -6.37
C PHE A 165 -7.90 3.27 -7.32
N LYS A 166 -7.12 4.29 -7.72
CA LYS A 166 -7.55 5.31 -8.70
C LYS A 166 -7.84 4.75 -10.09
N SER A 167 -7.20 3.63 -10.45
CA SER A 167 -7.48 2.91 -11.70
C SER A 167 -8.81 2.13 -11.66
N HIS A 168 -9.43 1.99 -10.50
CA HIS A 168 -10.68 1.25 -10.35
C HIS A 168 -11.89 2.13 -10.68
N TRP A 169 -12.92 1.55 -11.28
CA TRP A 169 -14.14 2.25 -11.69
C TRP A 169 -14.85 3.03 -10.56
N SER A 170 -14.68 2.60 -9.30
CA SER A 170 -15.25 3.28 -8.13
C SER A 170 -14.69 4.70 -7.95
N PHE A 171 -13.43 4.91 -8.31
CA PHE A 171 -12.80 6.23 -8.28
C PHE A 171 -13.39 7.14 -9.37
N ASP A 172 -13.57 6.64 -10.60
CA ASP A 172 -14.22 7.41 -11.66
C ASP A 172 -15.66 7.78 -11.28
N LYS A 173 -16.37 6.87 -10.60
CA LYS A 173 -17.71 7.15 -10.06
C LYS A 173 -17.66 8.29 -9.05
N SER A 174 -16.68 8.29 -8.15
CA SER A 174 -16.53 9.35 -7.15
C SER A 174 -16.18 10.71 -7.78
N LYS A 175 -15.30 10.71 -8.78
CA LYS A 175 -15.01 11.94 -9.56
C LYS A 175 -16.28 12.51 -10.19
N ALA A 176 -17.08 11.66 -10.81
CA ALA A 176 -18.35 12.09 -11.43
C ALA A 176 -19.32 12.68 -10.43
N TYR A 177 -19.45 12.08 -9.23
CA TYR A 177 -20.30 12.61 -8.16
C TYR A 177 -19.77 13.94 -7.61
N THR A 178 -18.46 14.01 -7.36
CA THR A 178 -17.79 15.25 -6.91
C THR A 178 -17.93 16.36 -7.95
N PHE A 179 -17.76 16.05 -9.24
CA PHE A 179 -17.95 17.02 -10.32
C PHE A 179 -19.38 17.57 -10.36
N ASN A 180 -20.39 16.73 -10.21
CA ASN A 180 -21.78 17.16 -10.15
C ASN A 180 -22.06 18.04 -8.92
N LEU A 181 -21.53 17.67 -7.74
CA LEU A 181 -21.63 18.48 -6.51
C LEU A 181 -21.00 19.86 -6.69
N LEU A 182 -19.76 19.91 -7.18
CA LEU A 182 -19.04 21.17 -7.42
C LEU A 182 -19.67 21.99 -8.56
N GLY A 183 -20.33 21.35 -9.50
CA GLY A 183 -21.10 21.99 -10.57
C GLY A 183 -22.45 22.57 -10.11
N GLY A 184 -22.73 22.57 -8.80
CA GLY A 184 -23.93 23.20 -8.21
C GLY A 184 -25.20 22.36 -8.32
N ARG A 185 -25.09 21.03 -8.47
CA ARG A 185 -26.23 20.12 -8.43
C ARG A 185 -26.57 19.75 -6.98
N ASP A 186 -27.57 20.39 -6.41
CA ASP A 186 -27.98 20.24 -5.01
C ASP A 186 -28.43 18.83 -4.61
N ASN A 187 -28.73 17.98 -5.58
CA ASN A 187 -29.15 16.61 -5.33
C ASN A 187 -27.98 15.60 -5.21
N TYR A 188 -26.72 16.06 -5.38
CA TYR A 188 -25.52 15.28 -5.17
C TYR A 188 -24.85 15.62 -3.84
N PHE A 189 -24.33 14.61 -3.16
CA PHE A 189 -23.52 14.79 -1.97
C PHE A 189 -22.40 13.76 -1.93
N VAL A 190 -21.17 14.22 -1.66
CA VAL A 190 -20.00 13.37 -1.49
C VAL A 190 -19.32 13.76 -0.19
N CYS A 191 -19.01 12.81 0.66
CA CYS A 191 -18.18 13.04 1.83
C CYS A 191 -17.15 11.93 2.02
N ALA A 192 -16.02 12.32 2.65
CA ALA A 192 -14.97 11.42 3.08
C ALA A 192 -14.72 11.65 4.58
N LEU A 193 -14.79 10.58 5.37
CA LEU A 193 -14.57 10.61 6.82
C LEU A 193 -13.36 9.72 7.18
N PRO A 194 -12.13 10.27 7.17
CA PRO A 194 -10.94 9.53 7.53
C PRO A 194 -10.83 9.31 9.04
N TYR A 195 -9.92 8.41 9.46
CA TYR A 195 -9.72 8.02 10.87
C TYR A 195 -9.41 9.19 11.80
N GLN A 196 -8.82 10.28 11.30
CA GLN A 196 -8.55 11.48 12.08
C GLN A 196 -9.84 12.08 12.66
N ILE A 197 -10.94 12.00 11.89
CA ILE A 197 -12.26 12.43 12.39
C ILE A 197 -12.75 11.47 13.47
N ALA A 198 -12.54 10.15 13.28
CA ALA A 198 -12.91 9.16 14.30
C ALA A 198 -12.18 9.40 15.63
N ILE A 199 -10.89 9.77 15.59
CA ILE A 199 -10.12 10.14 16.78
C ILE A 199 -10.68 11.43 17.40
N LYS A 200 -10.92 12.47 16.58
CA LYS A 200 -11.43 13.76 17.05
C LYS A 200 -12.78 13.64 17.75
N GLU A 201 -13.66 12.80 17.22
CA GLU A 201 -15.01 12.58 17.76
C GLU A 201 -15.06 11.44 18.80
N ASN A 202 -13.89 10.94 19.28
CA ASN A 202 -13.76 9.88 20.27
C ASN A 202 -14.42 8.54 19.90
N LEU A 203 -14.58 8.27 18.60
CA LEU A 203 -15.05 6.98 18.08
C LEU A 203 -13.93 5.93 18.04
N LYS A 204 -12.68 6.38 17.98
CA LYS A 204 -11.46 5.57 18.09
C LYS A 204 -10.44 6.26 18.97
N LYS A 205 -9.66 5.49 19.70
CA LYS A 205 -8.53 6.02 20.48
C LYS A 205 -7.30 6.14 19.59
N ARG A 206 -6.51 7.19 19.80
CA ARG A 206 -5.25 7.39 19.08
C ARG A 206 -4.30 6.21 19.24
N ILE A 207 -4.22 5.64 20.44
CA ILE A 207 -3.34 4.51 20.74
C ILE A 207 -3.68 3.27 19.91
N GLU A 208 -4.95 3.01 19.60
CA GLU A 208 -5.37 1.88 18.77
C GLU A 208 -4.84 2.01 17.33
N ILE A 209 -4.76 3.25 16.81
CA ILE A 209 -4.20 3.54 15.49
C ILE A 209 -2.66 3.41 15.51
N GLU A 210 -2.02 3.91 16.57
CA GLU A 210 -0.56 3.81 16.74
C GLU A 210 -0.12 2.35 16.91
N ASP A 211 -0.91 1.53 17.61
CA ASP A 211 -0.67 0.10 17.74
C ASP A 211 -0.79 -0.62 16.39
N GLU A 212 -1.85 -0.35 15.61
CA GLU A 212 -2.03 -0.89 14.26
C GLU A 212 -0.86 -0.51 13.34
N MET A 213 -0.43 0.76 13.37
CA MET A 213 0.73 1.24 12.58
C MET A 213 2.07 0.61 13.00
N SER A 214 2.17 0.08 14.21
CA SER A 214 3.38 -0.56 14.75
C SER A 214 3.46 -2.06 14.48
N GLU A 215 2.42 -2.67 13.90
CA GLU A 215 2.39 -4.10 13.59
C GLU A 215 3.44 -4.48 12.54
N ALA A 216 3.94 -5.71 12.64
CA ALA A 216 5.04 -6.16 11.76
C ALA A 216 4.62 -6.32 10.28
N ASP A 217 3.34 -6.52 10.03
CA ASP A 217 2.69 -6.68 8.74
C ASP A 217 1.90 -5.43 8.29
N PHE A 218 2.15 -4.29 8.96
CA PHE A 218 1.50 -3.02 8.60
C PHE A 218 1.79 -2.62 7.16
N ASP A 219 0.74 -2.39 6.38
CA ASP A 219 0.80 -1.86 5.02
C ASP A 219 0.21 -0.44 4.97
N GLN A 220 1.08 0.55 4.80
CA GLN A 220 0.70 1.96 4.71
C GLN A 220 -0.31 2.23 3.60
N THR A 221 -0.20 1.56 2.45
CA THR A 221 -1.10 1.78 1.31
C THR A 221 -2.52 1.30 1.62
N THR A 222 -2.64 0.10 2.17
CA THR A 222 -3.93 -0.42 2.63
C THR A 222 -4.51 0.45 3.73
N PHE A 223 -3.68 0.89 4.69
CA PHE A 223 -4.11 1.79 5.76
C PHE A 223 -4.62 3.13 5.20
N ASP A 224 -3.92 3.75 4.27
CA ASP A 224 -4.33 5.01 3.66
C ASP A 224 -5.66 4.87 2.89
N MET A 225 -5.87 3.76 2.20
CA MET A 225 -7.15 3.49 1.53
C MET A 225 -8.28 3.19 2.51
N GLU A 226 -8.05 2.31 3.49
CA GLU A 226 -9.09 1.80 4.38
C GLU A 226 -9.41 2.75 5.54
N MET A 227 -8.41 3.46 6.04
CA MET A 227 -8.50 4.35 7.21
C MET A 227 -8.38 5.82 6.83
N GLY A 228 -7.51 6.14 5.87
CA GLY A 228 -7.25 7.52 5.43
C GLY A 228 -8.28 8.05 4.41
N CYS A 229 -9.12 7.20 3.83
CA CYS A 229 -10.00 7.53 2.70
C CYS A 229 -9.24 8.10 1.50
N MET A 230 -7.97 7.70 1.32
CA MET A 230 -7.08 8.19 0.27
C MET A 230 -6.98 7.17 -0.87
N PRO A 231 -7.48 7.47 -2.07
CA PRO A 231 -7.33 6.56 -3.20
C PRO A 231 -5.87 6.40 -3.61
N PHE A 232 -5.47 5.15 -3.85
CA PHE A 232 -4.11 4.80 -4.20
C PHE A 232 -3.89 4.73 -5.71
N GLY A 233 -2.68 5.11 -6.17
CA GLY A 233 -2.27 5.02 -7.57
C GLY A 233 -2.48 6.31 -8.35
N ASP A 234 -1.88 6.37 -9.55
CA ASP A 234 -2.07 7.45 -10.50
C ASP A 234 -3.20 7.15 -11.49
N THR A 235 -3.80 8.18 -12.04
CA THR A 235 -4.87 8.03 -13.04
C THR A 235 -4.35 7.53 -14.38
N ASP A 236 -3.06 7.72 -14.65
CA ASP A 236 -2.41 7.35 -15.92
C ASP A 236 -1.75 5.95 -15.89
N GLY A 237 -1.98 5.15 -14.83
CA GLY A 237 -1.43 3.79 -14.72
C GLY A 237 0.01 3.71 -14.23
N ALA A 238 0.69 4.83 -14.00
CA ALA A 238 2.03 4.84 -13.42
C ALA A 238 2.01 4.45 -11.93
N PHE A 239 2.87 3.50 -11.55
CA PHE A 239 2.96 3.08 -10.16
C PHE A 239 3.76 4.08 -9.31
N PHE A 240 4.82 4.66 -9.85
CA PHE A 240 5.62 5.71 -9.22
C PHE A 240 5.41 7.03 -9.95
N THR A 241 5.18 8.13 -9.22
CA THR A 241 5.07 9.45 -9.83
C THR A 241 6.46 10.09 -10.00
N PHE A 242 6.62 10.90 -11.04
CA PHE A 242 7.88 11.62 -11.25
C PHE A 242 8.20 12.55 -10.06
N ASP A 243 7.18 13.19 -9.48
CA ASP A 243 7.36 14.13 -8.37
C ASP A 243 7.83 13.44 -7.09
N ASP A 244 7.26 12.24 -6.77
CA ASP A 244 7.69 11.47 -5.60
C ASP A 244 9.17 11.09 -5.68
N ILE A 245 9.66 10.75 -6.87
CA ILE A 245 11.04 10.32 -7.07
C ILE A 245 12.00 11.50 -7.21
N SER A 246 11.64 12.52 -8.02
CA SER A 246 12.50 13.67 -8.29
C SER A 246 12.81 14.46 -7.03
N ASN A 247 11.83 14.59 -6.13
CA ASN A 247 12.01 15.22 -4.82
C ASN A 247 12.99 14.47 -3.89
N ARG A 248 13.37 13.25 -4.25
CA ARG A 248 14.33 12.42 -3.50
C ARG A 248 15.75 12.42 -4.06
N ARG A 249 16.01 13.12 -5.17
CA ARG A 249 17.34 13.30 -5.73
C ARG A 249 18.12 14.36 -4.93
N LYS A 250 18.58 13.98 -3.72
CA LYS A 250 19.20 14.90 -2.74
C LYS A 250 20.69 14.68 -2.52
N LEU A 251 21.20 13.51 -2.90
CA LEU A 251 22.60 13.16 -2.66
C LEU A 251 23.50 13.80 -3.72
N LYS A 252 24.30 14.76 -3.31
CA LYS A 252 25.21 15.53 -4.18
C LYS A 252 26.51 14.81 -4.50
N THR A 253 26.88 13.79 -3.71
CA THR A 253 28.16 13.12 -3.87
C THR A 253 27.97 11.61 -3.86
N ALA A 254 28.38 10.95 -4.94
CA ALA A 254 28.46 9.50 -5.04
C ALA A 254 29.66 8.97 -4.25
N ILE A 255 29.58 7.71 -3.82
CA ILE A 255 30.75 6.95 -3.35
C ILE A 255 31.27 6.16 -4.55
N TYR A 256 32.41 6.59 -5.05
CA TYR A 256 32.98 6.06 -6.30
C TYR A 256 33.71 4.74 -6.07
N ASN A 257 33.67 3.88 -7.08
CA ASN A 257 34.44 2.65 -7.09
C ASN A 257 35.96 2.95 -7.37
N PRO A 258 36.87 2.73 -6.39
CA PRO A 258 38.29 3.02 -6.55
C PRO A 258 38.97 2.19 -7.63
N SER A 259 38.45 1.01 -7.98
CA SER A 259 39.07 0.14 -8.99
C SER A 259 38.86 0.65 -10.42
N ILE A 260 37.86 1.52 -10.65
CA ILE A 260 37.54 2.06 -11.98
C ILE A 260 38.20 3.43 -12.19
N ILE A 261 38.45 4.17 -11.10
CA ILE A 261 38.96 5.53 -11.14
C ILE A 261 40.43 5.51 -10.74
N ASN A 262 41.32 5.90 -11.64
CA ASN A 262 42.77 6.00 -11.35
C ASN A 262 43.08 7.21 -10.45
N ASN A 263 42.62 7.17 -9.20
CA ASN A 263 42.84 8.20 -8.21
C ASN A 263 43.19 7.57 -6.86
N LYS A 264 44.48 7.61 -6.50
CA LYS A 264 45.02 7.01 -5.25
C LYS A 264 44.44 7.61 -3.96
N ASN A 265 43.81 8.78 -4.04
CA ASN A 265 43.18 9.45 -2.89
C ASN A 265 41.72 9.06 -2.69
N LEU A 266 41.15 8.32 -3.63
CA LEU A 266 39.77 7.88 -3.55
C LEU A 266 39.66 6.70 -2.58
N LYS A 267 38.91 6.88 -1.50
CA LYS A 267 38.69 5.83 -0.50
C LYS A 267 37.21 5.70 -0.23
N ILE A 268 36.75 4.47 -0.05
CA ILE A 268 35.40 4.21 0.46
C ILE A 268 35.37 4.66 1.92
N PRO A 269 34.42 5.52 2.33
CA PRO A 269 34.28 5.95 3.72
C PRO A 269 34.04 4.76 4.66
N ASP A 270 34.51 4.86 5.88
CA ASP A 270 34.16 3.93 6.93
C ASP A 270 32.67 4.04 7.29
N LEU A 271 32.10 2.95 7.85
CA LEU A 271 30.74 2.95 8.34
C LEU A 271 30.59 3.91 9.51
N VAL A 272 29.51 4.69 9.50
CA VAL A 272 29.11 5.42 10.70
C VAL A 272 28.54 4.46 11.76
N PRO A 273 28.51 4.82 13.06
CA PRO A 273 27.96 3.93 14.08
C PRO A 273 26.54 3.48 13.74
N ASN A 274 26.32 2.17 13.79
CA ASN A 274 25.05 1.48 13.46
C ASN A 274 24.56 1.64 12.01
N GLU A 275 25.40 2.13 11.09
CA GLU A 275 25.09 2.08 9.66
C GLU A 275 24.98 0.62 9.20
N ARG A 276 23.96 0.35 8.37
CA ARG A 276 23.87 -0.91 7.62
C ARG A 276 24.11 -0.59 6.16
N ARG A 277 25.14 -1.21 5.59
CA ARG A 277 25.44 -1.05 4.17
C ARG A 277 25.01 -2.29 3.43
N ILE A 278 23.92 -2.15 2.65
CA ILE A 278 23.20 -3.26 2.04
C ILE A 278 23.52 -3.29 0.55
N LEU A 279 24.07 -4.40 0.07
CA LEU A 279 24.23 -4.69 -1.34
C LEU A 279 23.14 -5.64 -1.80
N SER A 280 22.41 -5.30 -2.86
CA SER A 280 21.44 -6.17 -3.50
C SER A 280 21.80 -6.42 -4.94
N VAL A 281 21.44 -7.60 -5.43
CA VAL A 281 21.62 -7.96 -6.84
C VAL A 281 20.34 -8.58 -7.39
N ASP A 282 19.85 -8.04 -8.51
CA ASP A 282 18.87 -8.69 -9.38
C ASP A 282 19.62 -9.39 -10.50
N ILE A 283 19.45 -10.70 -10.63
CA ILE A 283 20.31 -11.56 -11.43
C ILE A 283 19.61 -11.92 -12.73
N ALA A 284 20.20 -11.51 -13.84
CA ALA A 284 19.86 -11.96 -15.17
C ALA A 284 21.06 -12.62 -15.84
N LEU A 285 20.95 -13.88 -16.20
CA LEU A 285 21.99 -14.59 -16.94
C LEU A 285 21.47 -14.95 -18.32
N MET A 286 22.37 -14.83 -19.30
CA MET A 286 22.30 -15.15 -20.71
C MET A 286 21.81 -14.00 -21.63
N ALA A 287 22.70 -13.66 -22.52
CA ALA A 287 22.38 -12.92 -23.74
C ALA A 287 21.37 -13.71 -24.57
N SER A 288 20.08 -13.35 -24.45
CA SER A 288 19.08 -13.84 -25.40
C SER A 288 19.38 -13.21 -26.77
N LYS A 289 19.20 -13.97 -27.84
CA LYS A 289 19.37 -13.47 -29.22
C LYS A 289 18.34 -12.40 -29.62
N LYS A 290 17.47 -11.99 -28.71
CA LYS A 290 16.52 -10.87 -28.88
C LYS A 290 17.16 -9.58 -28.39
N GLN A 291 16.89 -8.47 -29.05
CA GLN A 291 17.50 -7.15 -28.86
C GLN A 291 17.35 -6.49 -27.48
N ASN A 292 16.62 -7.09 -26.53
CA ASN A 292 16.47 -6.60 -25.16
C ASN A 292 16.92 -7.70 -24.19
N ASN A 293 18.21 -7.70 -23.84
CA ASN A 293 18.74 -8.59 -22.82
C ASN A 293 18.49 -7.99 -21.44
N ASP A 294 18.00 -8.82 -20.51
CA ASP A 294 17.98 -8.46 -19.10
C ASP A 294 19.42 -8.32 -18.60
N ALA A 295 19.66 -7.35 -17.73
CA ALA A 295 20.98 -7.09 -17.14
C ALA A 295 20.94 -7.39 -15.65
N SER A 296 22.05 -7.91 -15.12
CA SER A 296 22.19 -8.01 -13.66
C SER A 296 22.44 -6.64 -13.08
N ALA A 297 21.53 -6.17 -12.21
CA ALA A 297 21.60 -4.88 -11.56
C ALA A 297 22.07 -5.01 -10.11
N ILE A 298 23.09 -4.24 -9.74
CA ILE A 298 23.63 -4.18 -8.38
C ILE A 298 23.35 -2.80 -7.81
N VAL A 299 22.78 -2.76 -6.59
CA VAL A 299 22.49 -1.52 -5.85
C VAL A 299 23.14 -1.57 -4.47
N ILE A 300 23.84 -0.51 -4.07
CA ILE A 300 24.39 -0.36 -2.73
C ILE A 300 23.72 0.81 -2.02
N ASN A 301 23.14 0.50 -0.88
CA ASN A 301 22.45 1.43 0.00
C ASN A 301 23.24 1.60 1.31
N SER A 302 23.51 2.83 1.68
CA SER A 302 23.95 3.22 3.02
C SER A 302 22.72 3.59 3.85
N ALA A 303 22.23 2.64 4.64
CA ALA A 303 21.12 2.84 5.56
C ALA A 303 21.64 3.44 6.87
N ILE A 304 21.40 4.73 7.06
CA ILE A 304 21.87 5.49 8.22
C ILE A 304 20.77 5.54 9.28
N PRO A 305 21.06 5.17 10.55
CA PRO A 305 20.05 5.19 11.61
C PRO A 305 19.59 6.62 11.92
N THR A 306 18.31 6.76 12.20
CA THR A 306 17.67 8.01 12.66
C THR A 306 17.34 7.91 14.15
N ASN A 307 17.00 9.05 14.77
CA ASN A 307 16.63 9.09 16.20
C ASN A 307 15.30 8.38 16.52
N ASN A 308 14.57 7.89 15.51
CA ASN A 308 13.26 7.25 15.65
C ASN A 308 13.31 5.74 15.39
N ASP A 309 14.44 5.09 15.63
CA ASP A 309 14.63 3.63 15.41
C ASP A 309 14.32 3.15 13.97
N ASN A 310 14.48 4.06 13.03
CA ASN A 310 14.35 3.83 11.60
C ASN A 310 15.69 4.11 10.90
N TYR A 311 15.77 3.73 9.64
CA TYR A 311 16.88 4.08 8.76
C TYR A 311 16.47 5.08 7.69
N THR A 312 17.41 5.93 7.28
CA THR A 312 17.32 6.67 6.02
C THR A 312 18.20 5.97 5.00
N SER A 313 17.60 5.54 3.89
CA SER A 313 18.31 4.97 2.74
C SER A 313 19.02 6.04 1.96
N ASN A 314 20.33 5.89 1.73
CA ASN A 314 21.08 6.67 0.77
C ASN A 314 21.60 5.71 -0.30
N ILE A 315 21.08 5.79 -1.51
CA ILE A 315 21.54 4.94 -2.62
C ILE A 315 22.84 5.54 -3.15
N ILE A 316 23.96 4.93 -2.73
CA ILE A 316 25.30 5.50 -2.89
C ILE A 316 26.02 5.02 -4.13
N TYR A 317 25.66 3.83 -4.64
CA TYR A 317 26.28 3.23 -5.81
C TYR A 317 25.32 2.29 -6.53
N MET A 318 25.50 2.20 -7.84
CA MET A 318 24.71 1.32 -8.70
C MET A 318 25.50 1.00 -9.96
N GLU A 319 25.45 -0.26 -10.39
CA GLU A 319 25.99 -0.69 -11.68
C GLU A 319 25.15 -1.82 -12.29
N ASN A 320 25.27 -1.99 -13.60
CA ASN A 320 24.62 -3.05 -14.35
C ASN A 320 25.64 -3.83 -15.17
N HIS A 321 25.44 -5.13 -15.25
CA HIS A 321 26.27 -6.05 -16.03
C HIS A 321 25.41 -6.86 -17.00
N GLU A 322 25.88 -6.98 -18.23
CA GLU A 322 25.26 -7.81 -19.28
C GLU A 322 26.21 -8.94 -19.67
N GLY A 323 25.66 -10.14 -19.84
CA GLY A 323 26.40 -11.26 -20.43
C GLY A 323 27.46 -11.91 -19.56
N LEU A 324 27.52 -11.59 -18.24
CA LEU A 324 28.44 -12.27 -17.33
C LEU A 324 28.00 -13.72 -17.08
N THR A 325 28.97 -14.59 -16.88
CA THR A 325 28.75 -15.94 -16.33
C THR A 325 28.42 -15.86 -14.83
N THR A 326 27.90 -16.94 -14.28
CA THR A 326 27.59 -17.05 -12.85
C THR A 326 28.80 -16.73 -11.96
N ASP A 327 29.95 -17.27 -12.33
CA ASP A 327 31.21 -17.15 -11.59
C ASP A 327 31.72 -15.70 -11.61
N GLU A 328 31.68 -15.07 -12.80
CA GLU A 328 32.07 -13.68 -12.98
C GLU A 328 31.16 -12.74 -12.18
N LEU A 329 29.83 -12.97 -12.22
CA LEU A 329 28.89 -12.16 -11.47
C LEU A 329 29.08 -12.33 -9.95
N ALA A 330 29.24 -13.57 -9.48
CA ALA A 330 29.50 -13.84 -8.06
C ALA A 330 30.78 -13.14 -7.58
N LEU A 331 31.83 -13.14 -8.40
CA LEU A 331 33.10 -12.46 -8.11
C LEU A 331 32.91 -10.93 -8.07
N VAL A 332 32.17 -10.35 -9.01
CA VAL A 332 31.84 -8.90 -9.01
C VAL A 332 31.09 -8.52 -7.75
N VAL A 333 30.03 -9.28 -7.40
CA VAL A 333 29.25 -9.06 -6.18
C VAL A 333 30.13 -9.12 -4.94
N ARG A 334 31.02 -10.12 -4.88
CA ARG A 334 31.91 -10.29 -3.73
C ARG A 334 32.93 -9.17 -3.61
N ARG A 335 33.57 -8.75 -4.71
CA ARG A 335 34.47 -7.59 -4.74
C ARG A 335 33.81 -6.32 -4.24
N LEU A 336 32.59 -6.03 -4.73
CA LEU A 336 31.83 -4.85 -4.29
C LEU A 336 31.42 -4.95 -2.82
N TYR A 337 30.99 -6.13 -2.37
CA TYR A 337 30.61 -6.35 -0.99
C TYR A 337 31.73 -5.98 -0.03
N ASP A 338 32.95 -6.49 -0.27
CA ASP A 338 34.11 -6.20 0.58
C ASP A 338 34.63 -4.77 0.39
N MET A 339 34.72 -4.31 -0.86
CA MET A 339 35.22 -2.97 -1.17
C MET A 339 34.37 -1.89 -0.50
N TYR A 340 33.03 -2.01 -0.57
CA TYR A 340 32.12 -1.05 0.05
C TYR A 340 31.86 -1.34 1.53
N LYS A 341 32.52 -2.32 2.12
CA LYS A 341 32.36 -2.73 3.53
C LYS A 341 30.89 -3.01 3.85
N CYS A 342 30.19 -3.75 2.97
CA CYS A 342 28.79 -4.05 3.15
C CYS A 342 28.56 -4.96 4.36
N THR A 343 27.44 -4.78 5.04
CA THR A 343 27.03 -5.57 6.21
C THR A 343 26.03 -6.64 5.85
N ASP A 344 25.31 -6.44 4.75
CA ASP A 344 24.22 -7.29 4.28
C ASP A 344 24.33 -7.47 2.76
N LEU A 345 24.00 -8.67 2.30
CA LEU A 345 23.96 -9.04 0.89
C LEU A 345 22.60 -9.64 0.56
N VAL A 346 21.92 -9.12 -0.46
CA VAL A 346 20.59 -9.60 -0.86
C VAL A 346 20.67 -10.29 -2.21
N VAL A 347 20.20 -11.52 -2.29
CA VAL A 347 20.23 -12.34 -3.51
C VAL A 347 18.86 -12.97 -3.75
N ASP A 348 18.30 -12.80 -4.95
CA ASP A 348 17.16 -13.61 -5.37
C ASP A 348 17.65 -15.02 -5.70
N THR A 349 17.23 -15.98 -4.91
CA THR A 349 17.63 -17.39 -5.02
C THR A 349 16.71 -18.24 -5.88
N ASN A 350 15.86 -17.62 -6.69
CA ASN A 350 15.07 -18.33 -7.70
C ASN A 350 15.91 -18.60 -8.95
N GLY A 351 15.74 -19.80 -9.51
CA GLY A 351 16.34 -20.16 -10.80
C GLY A 351 17.85 -19.98 -10.81
N VAL A 352 18.32 -19.09 -11.66
CA VAL A 352 19.77 -18.83 -11.88
C VAL A 352 20.45 -18.18 -10.66
N GLY A 353 19.72 -17.41 -9.90
CA GLY A 353 20.26 -16.77 -8.69
C GLY A 353 20.72 -17.76 -7.63
N LEU A 354 20.16 -18.97 -7.62
CA LEU A 354 20.64 -20.04 -6.76
C LEU A 354 22.10 -20.42 -7.06
N SER A 355 22.50 -20.41 -8.34
CA SER A 355 23.89 -20.72 -8.72
C SER A 355 24.87 -19.64 -8.24
N VAL A 356 24.49 -18.36 -8.33
CA VAL A 356 25.30 -17.26 -7.76
C VAL A 356 25.39 -17.38 -6.24
N PHE A 357 24.28 -17.71 -5.58
CA PHE A 357 24.26 -17.96 -4.14
C PHE A 357 25.20 -19.11 -3.76
N ASP A 358 25.18 -20.24 -4.51
CA ASP A 358 26.02 -21.39 -4.24
C ASP A 358 27.53 -21.10 -4.40
N MET A 359 27.89 -20.12 -5.24
CA MET A 359 29.27 -19.61 -5.32
C MET A 359 29.64 -18.76 -4.09
N LEU A 360 28.74 -17.87 -3.64
CA LEU A 360 28.98 -16.97 -2.53
C LEU A 360 29.13 -17.66 -1.16
N ILE A 361 28.59 -18.87 -1.01
CA ILE A 361 28.72 -19.70 0.20
C ILE A 361 29.96 -20.59 0.22
N GLN A 362 30.89 -20.40 -0.73
CA GLN A 362 32.19 -21.06 -0.80
C GLN A 362 33.29 -20.03 -0.77
N ASP A 363 34.50 -20.48 -0.40
CA ASP A 363 35.69 -19.65 -0.51
C ASP A 363 36.01 -19.39 -1.98
N MET A 364 36.24 -18.13 -2.33
CA MET A 364 36.52 -17.70 -3.71
C MET A 364 37.89 -17.06 -3.77
N ILE A 365 38.67 -17.35 -4.83
CA ILE A 365 39.93 -16.68 -5.11
C ILE A 365 39.73 -15.80 -6.34
N ASP A 366 40.07 -14.54 -6.21
CA ASP A 366 40.08 -13.60 -7.32
C ASP A 366 41.22 -13.94 -8.30
N PRO A 367 40.91 -14.34 -9.53
CA PRO A 367 41.96 -14.73 -10.49
C PRO A 367 42.85 -13.56 -10.94
N THR A 368 42.38 -12.31 -10.71
CA THR A 368 43.11 -11.09 -11.12
C THR A 368 44.05 -10.60 -10.03
N THR A 369 43.65 -10.65 -8.77
CA THR A 369 44.40 -10.10 -7.63
C THR A 369 45.01 -11.17 -6.76
N GLY A 370 44.57 -12.43 -6.83
CA GLY A 370 44.92 -13.51 -5.94
C GLY A 370 44.31 -13.38 -4.54
N GLU A 371 43.41 -12.43 -4.31
CA GLU A 371 42.75 -12.19 -3.03
C GLU A 371 41.77 -13.34 -2.72
N LEU A 372 41.80 -13.82 -1.47
CA LEU A 372 40.88 -14.82 -0.97
C LEU A 372 39.66 -14.16 -0.34
N TYR A 373 38.48 -14.47 -0.83
CA TYR A 373 37.21 -14.07 -0.27
C TYR A 373 36.58 -15.26 0.48
N PRO A 374 36.51 -15.25 1.83
CA PRO A 374 35.90 -16.32 2.61
C PRO A 374 34.42 -16.50 2.31
N ALA A 375 33.93 -17.73 2.49
CA ALA A 375 32.50 -18.05 2.33
C ALA A 375 31.59 -17.19 3.19
N LEU A 376 30.42 -16.87 2.66
CA LEU A 376 29.33 -16.20 3.37
C LEU A 376 28.21 -17.22 3.65
N SER A 377 27.25 -16.90 4.55
CA SER A 377 26.13 -17.77 4.87
C SER A 377 24.80 -17.00 4.89
N CYS A 378 23.70 -17.72 4.74
CA CYS A 378 22.36 -17.14 4.79
C CYS A 378 21.93 -16.83 6.23
N CYS A 379 21.24 -15.68 6.42
CA CYS A 379 20.76 -15.23 7.73
C CYS A 379 19.26 -15.46 7.96
N ASN A 380 18.44 -15.50 6.91
CA ASN A 380 16.98 -15.48 7.02
C ASN A 380 16.28 -16.79 6.60
N ASP A 381 16.96 -17.71 5.94
CA ASP A 381 16.41 -19.01 5.51
C ASP A 381 17.32 -20.16 6.00
N LYS A 382 16.77 -21.03 6.86
CA LYS A 382 17.52 -22.15 7.46
C LYS A 382 17.98 -23.17 6.42
N ALA A 383 17.14 -23.50 5.46
CA ALA A 383 17.48 -24.44 4.41
C ALA A 383 18.61 -23.92 3.51
N MET A 384 18.61 -22.60 3.25
CA MET A 384 19.68 -21.94 2.51
C MET A 384 20.97 -21.85 3.34
N ALA A 385 20.88 -21.61 4.63
CA ALA A 385 22.04 -21.60 5.52
C ALA A 385 22.72 -22.98 5.62
N GLU A 386 21.95 -24.06 5.63
CA GLU A 386 22.45 -25.45 5.66
C GLU A 386 23.22 -25.88 4.38
N ARG A 387 23.08 -25.11 3.28
CA ARG A 387 23.86 -25.33 2.04
C ARG A 387 25.34 -24.93 2.23
N CYS A 388 25.62 -23.91 3.06
CA CYS A 388 26.98 -23.53 3.40
C CYS A 388 27.62 -24.61 4.27
N LYS A 389 28.74 -25.16 3.80
CA LYS A 389 29.49 -26.23 4.50
C LYS A 389 30.73 -25.70 5.21
N VAL A 390 30.99 -24.39 5.11
CA VAL A 390 32.11 -23.75 5.78
C VAL A 390 31.72 -23.35 7.19
N ASP A 391 32.44 -23.83 8.17
CA ASP A 391 32.21 -23.55 9.58
C ASP A 391 32.41 -22.06 9.88
N ASN A 392 31.53 -21.49 10.72
CA ASN A 392 31.60 -20.09 11.16
C ASN A 392 31.50 -19.03 10.03
N ALA A 393 31.03 -19.40 8.84
CA ALA A 393 30.79 -18.43 7.76
C ALA A 393 29.82 -17.32 8.22
N PRO A 394 30.14 -16.02 7.98
CA PRO A 394 29.29 -14.90 8.41
C PRO A 394 27.87 -15.00 7.82
N LYS A 395 26.85 -14.91 8.66
CA LYS A 395 25.43 -14.94 8.25
C LYS A 395 24.97 -13.55 7.82
N VAL A 396 25.23 -13.21 6.57
CA VAL A 396 24.99 -11.89 6.01
C VAL A 396 24.15 -11.91 4.73
N ILE A 397 23.91 -13.09 4.14
CA ILE A 397 23.14 -13.22 2.91
C ILE A 397 21.64 -13.32 3.26
N TRP A 398 20.85 -12.42 2.70
CA TRP A 398 19.40 -12.46 2.67
C TRP A 398 18.96 -13.17 1.39
N SER A 399 18.48 -14.39 1.54
CA SER A 399 17.87 -15.16 0.43
C SER A 399 16.44 -14.71 0.27
N ILE A 400 16.06 -14.28 -0.93
CA ILE A 400 14.69 -13.94 -1.29
C ILE A 400 14.19 -14.87 -2.38
N LYS A 401 12.87 -15.05 -2.43
CA LYS A 401 12.18 -15.84 -3.46
C LYS A 401 11.03 -15.00 -3.99
N ALA A 402 11.16 -14.51 -5.21
CA ALA A 402 10.17 -13.65 -5.85
C ALA A 402 8.87 -14.42 -6.12
N SER A 403 7.92 -14.36 -5.18
CA SER A 403 6.53 -14.80 -5.33
C SER A 403 5.62 -13.62 -5.66
N ALA A 404 4.39 -13.87 -6.12
CA ALA A 404 3.43 -12.80 -6.41
C ALA A 404 3.12 -11.94 -5.17
N SER A 405 2.98 -12.55 -3.98
CA SER A 405 2.75 -11.83 -2.72
C SER A 405 3.98 -11.02 -2.30
N PHE A 406 5.18 -11.60 -2.42
CA PHE A 406 6.43 -10.91 -2.13
C PHE A 406 6.63 -9.70 -3.06
N ASN A 407 6.37 -9.86 -4.35
CA ASN A 407 6.47 -8.76 -5.32
C ASN A 407 5.47 -7.62 -5.01
N ASN A 408 4.28 -7.94 -4.54
CA ASN A 408 3.33 -6.94 -4.05
C ASN A 408 3.85 -6.21 -2.81
N GLU A 409 4.42 -6.93 -1.84
CA GLU A 409 4.99 -6.33 -0.63
C GLU A 409 6.12 -5.35 -0.98
N ILE A 410 7.13 -5.80 -1.74
CA ILE A 410 8.32 -4.98 -2.02
C ILE A 410 8.00 -3.71 -2.83
N CYS A 411 7.09 -3.79 -3.81
CA CYS A 411 6.72 -2.61 -4.59
C CYS A 411 5.97 -1.58 -3.75
N THR A 412 5.10 -2.04 -2.86
CA THR A 412 4.33 -1.18 -1.95
C THR A 412 5.25 -0.51 -0.93
N LEU A 413 6.16 -1.28 -0.30
CA LEU A 413 7.14 -0.74 0.62
C LEU A 413 8.04 0.30 -0.04
N LEU A 414 8.56 0.02 -1.24
CA LEU A 414 9.45 0.94 -1.95
C LEU A 414 8.73 2.26 -2.28
N ARG A 415 7.47 2.19 -2.75
CA ARG A 415 6.66 3.37 -3.01
C ARG A 415 6.44 4.20 -1.75
N SER A 416 6.04 3.55 -0.65
CA SER A 416 5.89 4.20 0.66
C SER A 416 7.20 4.85 1.10
N GLY A 417 8.36 4.21 0.89
CA GLY A 417 9.68 4.75 1.18
C GLY A 417 9.97 6.06 0.44
N PHE A 418 9.62 6.15 -0.84
CA PHE A 418 9.75 7.39 -1.61
C PHE A 418 8.79 8.47 -1.11
N GLN A 419 7.53 8.16 -0.91
CA GLN A 419 6.51 9.10 -0.44
C GLN A 419 6.83 9.66 0.95
N ASN A 420 7.26 8.81 1.86
CA ASN A 420 7.61 9.21 3.24
C ASN A 420 9.01 9.83 3.38
N GLY A 421 9.76 9.97 2.28
CA GLY A 421 11.07 10.61 2.33
C GLY A 421 12.18 9.80 2.95
N LYS A 422 12.00 8.49 3.07
CA LYS A 422 13.00 7.58 3.64
C LYS A 422 14.13 7.22 2.67
N ILE A 423 13.96 7.46 1.37
CA ILE A 423 14.93 7.10 0.33
C ILE A 423 15.50 8.37 -0.30
N ASN A 424 16.80 8.46 -0.38
CA ASN A 424 17.53 9.51 -1.08
C ASN A 424 18.32 8.92 -2.25
N LEU A 425 18.20 9.57 -3.39
CA LEU A 425 18.91 9.24 -4.63
C LEU A 425 19.95 10.31 -4.96
N LEU A 426 20.93 9.93 -5.80
CA LEU A 426 21.88 10.89 -6.36
C LEU A 426 21.16 11.91 -7.25
N VAL A 427 21.68 13.14 -7.27
CA VAL A 427 21.23 14.22 -8.16
C VAL A 427 21.33 13.82 -9.65
N SER A 428 20.75 14.61 -10.54
CA SER A 428 20.86 14.34 -11.98
C SER A 428 22.31 14.43 -12.47
N GLU A 429 22.62 13.73 -13.56
CA GLU A 429 23.94 13.81 -14.20
C GLU A 429 24.29 15.24 -14.64
N PHE A 430 23.32 16.07 -14.96
CA PHE A 430 23.51 17.48 -15.30
C PHE A 430 23.92 18.30 -14.08
N GLU A 431 23.23 18.15 -12.95
CA GLU A 431 23.60 18.80 -11.68
C GLU A 431 24.93 18.26 -11.15
N ALA A 432 25.16 16.96 -11.31
CA ALA A 432 26.40 16.32 -10.90
C ALA A 432 27.61 16.86 -11.68
N GLU A 433 27.46 17.17 -12.96
CA GLU A 433 28.54 17.71 -13.77
C GLU A 433 29.08 19.04 -13.21
N GLU A 434 28.20 19.92 -12.77
CA GLU A 434 28.61 21.18 -12.14
C GLU A 434 29.30 20.91 -10.79
N ILE A 435 28.78 20.00 -9.97
CA ILE A 435 29.39 19.60 -8.70
C ILE A 435 30.78 18.98 -8.92
N LEU A 436 30.94 18.16 -9.96
CA LEU A 436 32.19 17.50 -10.27
C LEU A 436 33.28 18.50 -10.76
N LYS A 437 32.88 19.52 -11.55
CA LYS A 437 33.77 20.61 -11.96
C LYS A 437 34.33 21.37 -10.76
N ASP A 438 33.50 21.60 -9.75
CA ASP A 438 33.90 22.31 -8.52
C ASP A 438 34.78 21.45 -7.59
N LYS A 439 34.41 20.15 -7.43
CA LYS A 439 35.08 19.27 -6.47
C LYS A 439 36.35 18.60 -6.97
N ILE A 440 36.45 18.32 -8.26
CA ILE A 440 37.57 17.59 -8.86
C ILE A 440 38.44 18.55 -9.69
N LYS A 441 39.60 18.86 -9.15
CA LYS A 441 40.52 19.76 -9.82
C LYS A 441 40.89 19.26 -11.24
N GLY A 442 40.57 20.06 -12.24
CA GLY A 442 40.87 19.76 -13.63
C GLY A 442 39.84 18.88 -14.34
N PHE A 443 38.69 18.56 -13.70
CA PHE A 443 37.63 17.70 -14.27
C PHE A 443 37.19 18.15 -15.68
N ALA A 444 36.97 19.44 -15.90
CA ALA A 444 36.52 19.97 -17.18
C ALA A 444 37.58 19.80 -18.31
N LYS A 445 38.84 19.55 -17.96
CA LYS A 445 39.95 19.33 -18.91
C LYS A 445 40.27 17.84 -19.11
N MET A 446 39.66 16.94 -18.33
CA MET A 446 39.82 15.51 -18.50
C MET A 446 39.17 15.04 -19.80
N PRO A 447 39.77 14.09 -20.50
CA PRO A 447 39.11 13.45 -21.62
C PRO A 447 37.84 12.72 -21.18
N ALA A 448 36.87 12.56 -22.07
CA ALA A 448 35.57 12.01 -21.75
C ALA A 448 35.61 10.61 -21.08
N TYR A 449 36.56 9.77 -21.48
CA TYR A 449 36.73 8.43 -20.89
C TYR A 449 37.21 8.46 -19.43
N GLU A 450 37.92 9.50 -19.00
CA GLU A 450 38.31 9.70 -17.59
C GLU A 450 37.21 10.36 -16.77
N GLN A 451 36.33 11.18 -17.40
CA GLN A 451 35.18 11.76 -16.74
C GLN A 451 34.05 10.74 -16.50
N MET A 452 33.91 9.76 -17.40
CA MET A 452 32.79 8.81 -17.40
C MET A 452 32.66 8.04 -16.08
N PRO A 453 33.74 7.47 -15.49
CA PRO A 453 33.62 6.76 -14.20
C PRO A 453 33.08 7.62 -13.05
N TYR A 454 33.32 8.93 -13.07
CA TYR A 454 32.76 9.85 -12.08
C TYR A 454 31.28 10.17 -12.35
N LYS A 455 30.87 10.19 -13.61
CA LYS A 455 29.46 10.45 -14.00
C LYS A 455 28.58 9.22 -13.90
N LEU A 456 29.17 8.04 -13.99
CA LEU A 456 28.45 6.76 -14.09
C LEU A 456 27.40 6.54 -12.96
N PRO A 457 27.69 6.77 -11.66
CA PRO A 457 26.69 6.58 -10.59
C PRO A 457 25.44 7.47 -10.76
N TYR A 458 25.62 8.68 -11.26
CA TYR A 458 24.51 9.63 -11.50
C TYR A 458 23.68 9.21 -12.72
N ILE A 459 24.35 8.75 -13.79
CA ILE A 459 23.69 8.21 -14.99
C ILE A 459 22.87 6.98 -14.64
N GLN A 460 23.44 6.04 -13.87
CA GLN A 460 22.73 4.85 -13.42
C GLN A 460 21.51 5.21 -12.56
N THR A 461 21.63 6.24 -11.71
CA THR A 461 20.48 6.74 -10.94
C THR A 461 19.42 7.35 -11.84
N THR A 462 19.78 8.10 -12.88
CA THR A 462 18.80 8.63 -13.85
C THR A 462 18.12 7.51 -14.62
N LEU A 463 18.83 6.47 -15.01
CA LEU A 463 18.24 5.29 -15.64
C LEU A 463 17.28 4.55 -14.69
N LEU A 464 17.60 4.44 -13.39
CA LEU A 464 16.65 3.94 -12.39
C LEU A 464 15.37 4.79 -12.34
N VAL A 465 15.50 6.13 -12.32
CA VAL A 465 14.33 7.02 -12.34
C VAL A 465 13.48 6.77 -13.57
N TYR A 466 14.09 6.60 -14.75
CA TYR A 466 13.35 6.24 -15.97
C TYR A 466 12.67 4.87 -15.87
N GLU A 467 13.30 3.87 -15.28
CA GLU A 467 12.64 2.59 -15.01
C GLU A 467 11.40 2.81 -14.12
N LEU A 468 11.57 3.45 -12.97
CA LEU A 468 10.50 3.66 -11.98
C LEU A 468 9.27 4.37 -12.56
N ILE A 469 9.45 5.48 -13.29
CA ILE A 469 8.33 6.27 -13.85
C ILE A 469 7.62 5.57 -15.01
N ASN A 470 8.25 4.59 -15.63
CA ASN A 470 7.68 3.80 -16.72
C ASN A 470 7.11 2.45 -16.28
N LEU A 471 7.15 2.15 -14.98
CA LEU A 471 6.48 0.97 -14.45
C LEU A 471 4.97 1.18 -14.40
N GLU A 472 4.26 0.24 -14.99
CA GLU A 472 2.80 0.14 -14.91
C GLU A 472 2.41 -0.91 -13.89
N TYR A 473 1.15 -0.87 -13.44
CA TYR A 473 0.66 -1.87 -12.52
C TYR A 473 -0.70 -2.41 -12.94
N GLU A 474 -0.90 -3.68 -12.69
CA GLU A 474 -2.17 -4.38 -12.82
C GLU A 474 -2.59 -4.91 -11.45
N ILE A 475 -3.89 -4.83 -11.17
CA ILE A 475 -4.45 -5.43 -9.97
C ILE A 475 -4.97 -6.82 -10.31
N LYS A 476 -4.37 -7.86 -9.69
CA LYS A 476 -4.82 -9.26 -9.81
C LYS A 476 -5.31 -9.77 -8.45
N GLY A 477 -6.63 -9.77 -8.25
CA GLY A 477 -7.22 -10.07 -6.96
C GLY A 477 -6.87 -8.99 -5.93
N THR A 478 -6.14 -9.36 -4.88
CA THR A 478 -5.66 -8.46 -3.82
C THR A 478 -4.23 -7.95 -4.06
N ASN A 479 -3.51 -8.51 -5.05
CA ASN A 479 -2.11 -8.20 -5.28
C ASN A 479 -1.92 -7.20 -6.42
N VAL A 480 -0.97 -6.30 -6.24
CA VAL A 480 -0.44 -5.44 -7.30
C VAL A 480 0.65 -6.21 -8.04
N LYS A 481 0.54 -6.29 -9.35
CA LYS A 481 1.59 -6.80 -10.23
C LYS A 481 2.21 -5.65 -11.00
N ILE A 482 3.49 -5.43 -10.78
CA ILE A 482 4.26 -4.44 -11.54
C ILE A 482 4.70 -5.03 -12.87
N THR A 483 4.51 -4.29 -13.93
CA THR A 483 4.92 -4.63 -15.30
C THR A 483 5.69 -3.48 -15.92
N GLU A 484 6.68 -3.81 -16.72
CA GLU A 484 7.40 -2.86 -17.57
C GLU A 484 6.64 -2.63 -18.89
N LYS A 485 6.71 -1.42 -19.42
CA LYS A 485 6.29 -1.13 -20.80
C LYS A 485 7.12 -1.93 -21.79
N SER A 486 6.52 -2.33 -22.91
CA SER A 486 7.22 -3.06 -23.96
C SER A 486 8.54 -2.39 -24.37
N GLY A 487 9.65 -3.14 -24.29
CA GLY A 487 10.98 -2.64 -24.59
C GLY A 487 11.70 -1.90 -23.46
N MET A 488 11.09 -1.78 -22.28
CA MET A 488 11.71 -1.21 -21.08
C MET A 488 12.29 -2.31 -20.18
N ARG A 489 13.17 -1.91 -19.27
CA ARG A 489 13.79 -2.77 -18.23
C ARG A 489 13.28 -2.38 -16.85
N LYS A 490 13.43 -3.29 -15.89
CA LYS A 490 13.11 -3.07 -14.47
C LYS A 490 14.17 -3.63 -13.51
N ASP A 491 15.35 -3.95 -14.02
CA ASP A 491 16.39 -4.67 -13.26
C ASP A 491 16.88 -3.82 -12.07
N ARG A 492 17.10 -2.52 -12.28
CA ARG A 492 17.50 -1.57 -11.22
C ARG A 492 16.40 -1.40 -10.19
N TYR A 493 15.14 -1.32 -10.65
CA TYR A 493 13.98 -1.27 -9.77
C TYR A 493 13.92 -2.51 -8.88
N SER A 494 14.04 -3.72 -9.46
CA SER A 494 13.98 -4.98 -8.71
C SER A 494 15.06 -5.02 -7.64
N SER A 495 16.31 -4.74 -8.02
CA SER A 495 17.44 -4.71 -7.08
C SER A 495 17.23 -3.68 -5.95
N LEU A 496 16.74 -2.47 -6.27
CA LEU A 496 16.42 -1.46 -5.26
C LEU A 496 15.28 -1.91 -4.33
N ALA A 497 14.24 -2.55 -4.87
CA ALA A 497 13.11 -3.03 -4.09
C ALA A 497 13.53 -4.13 -3.09
N TYR A 498 14.40 -5.06 -3.53
CA TYR A 498 15.00 -6.07 -2.66
C TYR A 498 15.84 -5.44 -1.54
N ASN A 499 16.66 -4.46 -1.89
CA ASN A 499 17.48 -3.71 -0.94
C ASN A 499 16.63 -3.03 0.14
N TYR A 500 15.62 -2.29 -0.27
CA TYR A 500 14.77 -1.55 0.64
C TYR A 500 13.92 -2.48 1.52
N TRP A 501 13.49 -3.63 0.99
CA TRP A 501 12.80 -4.65 1.80
C TRP A 501 13.68 -5.14 2.96
N VAL A 502 14.97 -5.45 2.71
CA VAL A 502 15.89 -5.85 3.79
C VAL A 502 16.03 -4.74 4.83
N GLN A 503 16.15 -3.48 4.42
CA GLN A 503 16.15 -2.37 5.37
C GLN A 503 14.89 -2.37 6.25
N CYS A 504 13.71 -2.57 5.67
CA CYS A 504 12.46 -2.66 6.44
C CYS A 504 12.47 -3.86 7.42
N GLN A 505 13.06 -5.02 7.04
CA GLN A 505 13.21 -6.15 7.97
C GLN A 505 14.13 -5.80 9.14
N LEU A 506 15.25 -5.11 8.90
CA LEU A 506 16.15 -4.64 9.94
C LEU A 506 15.47 -3.64 10.89
N GLU A 507 14.63 -2.74 10.37
CA GLU A 507 13.81 -1.83 11.19
C GLU A 507 12.82 -2.64 12.08
N ARG A 508 12.14 -3.63 11.51
CA ARG A 508 11.23 -4.53 12.26
C ARG A 508 11.96 -5.30 13.36
N GLU A 509 13.18 -5.76 13.11
CA GLU A 509 14.00 -6.44 14.12
C GLU A 509 14.40 -5.50 15.27
N MET A 510 14.75 -4.26 14.98
CA MET A 510 15.07 -3.27 16.02
C MET A 510 13.87 -3.03 16.94
N LEU A 511 12.69 -2.82 16.37
CA LEU A 511 11.44 -2.63 17.11
C LEU A 511 11.08 -3.86 17.98
N ARG A 512 11.31 -5.08 17.46
CA ARG A 512 11.10 -6.33 18.24
C ARG A 512 12.05 -6.43 19.42
N LYS A 513 13.34 -6.11 19.23
CA LYS A 513 14.34 -6.15 20.30
C LYS A 513 14.02 -5.16 21.42
N GLN A 514 13.47 -4.00 21.11
CA GLN A 514 13.02 -3.03 22.12
C GLN A 514 11.81 -3.54 22.90
N LYS A 515 10.83 -4.15 22.22
CA LYS A 515 9.65 -4.75 22.89
C LYS A 515 10.04 -5.92 23.81
N THR A 516 11.04 -6.72 23.46
CA THR A 516 11.54 -7.82 24.30
C THR A 516 12.50 -7.38 25.42
N GLY A 517 13.11 -6.20 25.31
CA GLY A 517 13.89 -5.55 26.38
C GLY A 517 13.04 -5.00 27.53
N PHE A 518 11.72 -5.08 27.45
CA PHE A 518 10.81 -4.78 28.55
C PHE A 518 10.93 -5.90 29.60
N ASN A 519 11.82 -5.71 30.58
CA ASN A 519 11.99 -6.63 31.69
C ASN A 519 10.66 -6.77 32.46
N ALA A 520 10.09 -7.98 32.47
CA ALA A 520 8.93 -8.30 33.31
C ALA A 520 9.15 -7.95 34.79
N SER A 521 10.43 -7.91 35.24
CA SER A 521 10.82 -7.46 36.58
C SER A 521 10.55 -5.98 36.85
N ASP A 522 10.72 -5.10 35.83
CA ASP A 522 10.46 -3.66 35.98
C ASP A 522 8.95 -3.36 36.01
N TYR A 523 8.15 -4.13 35.26
CA TYR A 523 6.69 -4.03 35.32
C TYR A 523 6.14 -4.53 36.64
N ALA A 524 6.67 -5.65 37.16
CA ALA A 524 6.31 -6.20 38.47
C ALA A 524 6.70 -5.23 39.60
N SER A 525 7.83 -4.51 39.48
CA SER A 525 8.26 -3.50 40.45
C SER A 525 7.39 -2.24 40.42
N LYS A 526 6.93 -1.81 39.25
CA LYS A 526 5.98 -0.70 39.11
C LYS A 526 4.58 -1.07 39.61
N LEU A 527 4.09 -2.27 39.32
CA LEU A 527 2.82 -2.78 39.88
C LEU A 527 2.86 -2.90 41.42
N ARG A 528 3.99 -3.35 41.99
CA ARG A 528 4.16 -3.37 43.46
C ARG A 528 4.12 -1.96 44.06
N ARG A 529 4.67 -0.93 43.40
CA ARG A 529 4.59 0.48 43.85
C ARG A 529 3.19 1.07 43.75
N LEU A 530 2.40 0.68 42.75
CA LEU A 530 1.01 1.13 42.59
C LEU A 530 0.05 0.48 43.60
N ASN A 531 0.35 -0.73 44.08
CA ASN A 531 -0.45 -1.43 45.12
C ASN A 531 -0.07 -1.04 46.58
N GLN A 532 0.97 -0.22 46.78
CA GLN A 532 1.29 0.38 48.07
C GLN A 532 0.68 1.79 48.15
N ARG A 533 -0.65 1.91 48.15
CA ARG A 533 -1.30 3.12 48.66
C ARG A 533 -1.24 3.09 50.19
N PRO A 534 -0.78 4.14 50.86
CA PRO A 534 -0.87 4.24 52.28
C PRO A 534 -2.35 4.32 52.69
N THR A 535 -2.80 3.37 53.46
CA THR A 535 -4.00 3.52 54.28
C THR A 535 -3.72 4.64 55.27
N THR A 536 -4.22 5.83 55.03
CA THR A 536 -4.36 6.89 56.03
C THR A 536 -5.80 6.90 56.48
N TYR A 537 -5.95 6.76 57.81
CA TYR A 537 -7.18 6.92 58.56
C TYR A 537 -7.78 8.33 58.37
#